data_adb9b253273e3c51a5e06f2b47492e94
#
_entry.id   adb9b253273e3c51a5e06f2b47492e94
#
_cell.length_a   1.000
_cell.length_b   1.000
_cell.length_c   1.000
_cell.angle_alpha   90.00
_cell.angle_beta   90.00
_cell.angle_gamma   90.00
#
_symmetry.space_group_name_H-M   'P 1'
#
loop_
_entity.id
_entity.type
_entity.pdbx_description
1 polymer ?
#
loop_
_entity_poly.entity_id
_entity_poly.type
_entity_poly.pdbx_seq_one_letter_code
_entity_poly.pdbx_strand_id
1 'polypeptide(L)'
;KEKGLIDGIGMQSHLDVGFPNVSTYKKALAKFAETGLDIQVTELDITTSDTSEAGFEKQAEMYKGIMDACVEYADSISAVVFWGTTDDKSWRAAKSPLLFNEDYTAKPSFYAIVEGRDPVVTTGTTETTVETTTSATVTEPVGNVIRGDVNEDGMLNGFDLAIMRDMLFKEVALVPSETDPNFQRADMNADGSFN
;
A
#
# COMPACT_ATOMS: atom_id res chain seq x y z
N LYS A 1 -8.17 25.36 -14.09
CA LYS A 1 -6.96 25.05 -14.88
C LYS A 1 -6.46 26.29 -15.63
N GLU A 2 -7.22 26.86 -16.57
CA GLU A 2 -6.80 27.99 -17.39
C GLU A 2 -6.32 29.21 -16.58
N LYS A 3 -6.90 29.42 -15.40
CA LYS A 3 -6.53 30.51 -14.49
C LYS A 3 -5.44 30.13 -13.47
N GLY A 4 -4.92 28.90 -13.48
CA GLY A 4 -3.93 28.43 -12.51
C GLY A 4 -4.43 28.40 -11.07
N LEU A 5 -5.73 28.13 -10.85
CA LEU A 5 -6.33 28.13 -9.52
C LEU A 5 -6.44 26.76 -8.86
N ILE A 6 -6.22 25.69 -9.64
CA ILE A 6 -6.25 24.30 -9.16
C ILE A 6 -5.17 23.48 -9.88
N ASP A 7 -4.56 22.55 -9.18
CA ASP A 7 -3.49 21.69 -9.65
C ASP A 7 -3.93 20.21 -9.72
N GLY A 8 -4.95 19.82 -8.96
CA GLY A 8 -5.43 18.45 -8.91
C GLY A 8 -6.90 18.30 -8.56
N ILE A 9 -7.38 17.07 -8.67
CA ILE A 9 -8.74 16.64 -8.36
C ILE A 9 -8.67 15.49 -7.35
N GLY A 10 -9.31 15.67 -6.18
CA GLY A 10 -9.50 14.60 -5.20
C GLY A 10 -10.82 13.86 -5.43
N MET A 11 -10.75 12.56 -5.65
CA MET A 11 -11.91 11.66 -5.68
C MET A 11 -12.01 10.95 -4.34
N GLN A 12 -13.03 11.22 -3.53
CA GLN A 12 -13.20 10.56 -2.23
C GLN A 12 -13.33 9.04 -2.40
N SER A 13 -14.19 8.60 -3.29
CA SER A 13 -14.39 7.18 -3.63
C SER A 13 -14.96 6.33 -2.47
N HIS A 14 -15.97 6.87 -1.78
CA HIS A 14 -16.80 6.11 -0.85
C HIS A 14 -17.86 5.33 -1.64
N LEU A 15 -17.61 4.04 -1.84
CA LEU A 15 -18.39 3.19 -2.73
C LEU A 15 -19.19 2.14 -1.95
N ASP A 16 -20.15 1.50 -2.63
CA ASP A 16 -20.84 0.29 -2.15
C ASP A 16 -20.63 -0.83 -3.19
N VAL A 17 -20.63 -2.08 -2.75
CA VAL A 17 -20.55 -3.22 -3.69
C VAL A 17 -21.64 -3.09 -4.75
N GLY A 18 -21.20 -2.99 -6.02
CA GLY A 18 -22.07 -2.82 -7.18
C GLY A 18 -22.48 -1.38 -7.49
N PHE A 19 -22.13 -0.37 -6.67
CA PHE A 19 -22.48 1.01 -6.96
C PHE A 19 -21.42 2.04 -6.50
N PRO A 20 -21.01 2.95 -7.41
CA PRO A 20 -21.15 2.78 -8.86
C PRO A 20 -20.40 1.54 -9.31
N ASN A 21 -20.83 0.90 -10.38
CA ASN A 21 -20.06 -0.23 -10.91
C ASN A 21 -18.72 0.24 -11.49
N VAL A 22 -17.77 -0.70 -11.61
CA VAL A 22 -16.38 -0.43 -12.08
C VAL A 22 -16.37 0.33 -13.42
N SER A 23 -17.25 -0.04 -14.36
CA SER A 23 -17.33 0.63 -15.68
C SER A 23 -17.72 2.10 -15.55
N THR A 24 -18.64 2.43 -14.65
CA THR A 24 -19.05 3.81 -14.39
C THR A 24 -17.93 4.60 -13.71
N TYR A 25 -17.25 3.99 -12.74
CA TYR A 25 -16.10 4.60 -12.08
C TYR A 25 -14.98 4.91 -13.07
N LYS A 26 -14.65 3.95 -13.95
CA LYS A 26 -13.65 4.11 -15.00
C LYS A 26 -14.01 5.26 -15.97
N LYS A 27 -15.28 5.42 -16.33
CA LYS A 27 -15.71 6.55 -17.14
C LYS A 27 -15.51 7.91 -16.46
N ALA A 28 -15.70 7.96 -15.14
CA ALA A 28 -15.41 9.17 -14.37
C ALA A 28 -13.90 9.48 -14.35
N LEU A 29 -13.05 8.47 -14.11
CA LEU A 29 -11.59 8.61 -14.20
C LEU A 29 -11.16 9.14 -15.58
N ALA A 30 -11.68 8.55 -16.67
CA ALA A 30 -11.38 9.01 -18.02
C ALA A 30 -11.70 10.51 -18.20
N LYS A 31 -12.86 10.95 -17.69
CA LYS A 31 -13.26 12.36 -17.77
C LYS A 31 -12.35 13.29 -16.97
N PHE A 32 -11.91 12.87 -15.79
CA PHE A 32 -10.98 13.64 -15.01
C PHE A 32 -9.58 13.65 -15.65
N ALA A 33 -9.11 12.54 -16.20
CA ALA A 33 -7.84 12.46 -16.91
C ALA A 33 -7.78 13.39 -18.13
N GLU A 34 -8.88 13.55 -18.88
CA GLU A 34 -8.99 14.52 -19.99
C GLU A 34 -8.66 15.97 -19.55
N THR A 35 -8.78 16.28 -18.27
CA THR A 35 -8.45 17.62 -17.76
C THR A 35 -6.96 17.89 -17.74
N GLY A 36 -6.12 16.85 -17.71
CA GLY A 36 -4.66 16.94 -17.52
C GLY A 36 -4.27 17.55 -16.18
N LEU A 37 -5.13 17.44 -15.15
CA LEU A 37 -4.82 17.73 -13.75
C LEU A 37 -4.37 16.46 -13.07
N ASP A 38 -3.60 16.58 -12.00
CA ASP A 38 -3.31 15.47 -11.11
C ASP A 38 -4.61 14.92 -10.49
N ILE A 39 -4.74 13.61 -10.41
CA ILE A 39 -5.88 12.94 -9.77
C ILE A 39 -5.37 12.18 -8.55
N GLN A 40 -6.11 12.30 -7.45
CA GLN A 40 -5.88 11.46 -6.28
C GLN A 40 -7.19 10.80 -5.85
N VAL A 41 -7.14 9.50 -5.63
CA VAL A 41 -8.20 8.79 -4.91
C VAL A 41 -7.89 8.97 -3.42
N THR A 42 -8.70 9.77 -2.74
CA THR A 42 -8.31 10.33 -1.43
C THR A 42 -8.85 9.54 -0.24
N GLU A 43 -9.95 8.78 -0.40
CA GLU A 43 -10.70 8.23 0.72
C GLU A 43 -11.38 6.88 0.36
N LEU A 44 -10.67 6.02 -0.37
CA LEU A 44 -11.27 4.79 -0.89
C LEU A 44 -11.75 3.87 0.24
N ASP A 45 -13.02 3.60 0.24
CA ASP A 45 -13.66 2.52 0.97
C ASP A 45 -14.83 1.94 0.16
N ILE A 46 -15.07 0.63 0.28
CA ILE A 46 -16.12 -0.07 -0.47
C ILE A 46 -16.94 -0.90 0.50
N THR A 47 -18.14 -0.44 0.84
CA THR A 47 -18.99 -1.16 1.80
C THR A 47 -19.64 -2.39 1.19
N THR A 48 -19.85 -3.42 2.06
CA THR A 48 -20.76 -4.53 1.80
C THR A 48 -21.73 -4.71 2.96
N SER A 49 -23.00 -5.01 2.66
CA SER A 49 -23.99 -5.42 3.67
C SER A 49 -24.08 -6.95 3.80
N ASP A 50 -23.45 -7.68 2.88
CA ASP A 50 -23.34 -9.13 2.89
C ASP A 50 -21.98 -9.53 3.46
N THR A 51 -21.96 -9.98 4.71
CA THR A 51 -20.74 -10.43 5.40
C THR A 51 -20.48 -11.93 5.25
N SER A 52 -21.18 -12.61 4.35
CA SER A 52 -20.85 -13.96 3.94
C SER A 52 -19.56 -14.00 3.12
N GLU A 53 -18.95 -15.18 2.98
CA GLU A 53 -17.80 -15.40 2.11
C GLU A 53 -18.06 -14.86 0.69
N ALA A 54 -19.21 -15.19 0.10
CA ALA A 54 -19.62 -14.71 -1.22
C ALA A 54 -19.78 -13.18 -1.29
N GLY A 55 -20.20 -12.54 -0.18
CA GLY A 55 -20.29 -11.09 -0.09
C GLY A 55 -18.91 -10.43 -0.05
N PHE A 56 -17.97 -11.00 0.69
CA PHE A 56 -16.58 -10.52 0.72
C PHE A 56 -15.83 -10.77 -0.60
N GLU A 57 -16.15 -11.87 -1.32
CA GLU A 57 -15.60 -12.08 -2.66
C GLU A 57 -16.07 -11.00 -3.65
N LYS A 58 -17.37 -10.65 -3.64
CA LYS A 58 -17.88 -9.54 -4.47
C LYS A 58 -17.24 -8.20 -4.11
N GLN A 59 -16.97 -7.96 -2.82
CA GLN A 59 -16.25 -6.78 -2.38
C GLN A 59 -14.80 -6.79 -2.92
N ALA A 60 -14.14 -7.95 -2.89
CA ALA A 60 -12.80 -8.15 -3.43
C ALA A 60 -12.74 -7.90 -4.95
N GLU A 61 -13.70 -8.46 -5.71
CA GLU A 61 -13.82 -8.21 -7.15
C GLU A 61 -13.97 -6.72 -7.46
N MET A 62 -14.75 -6.01 -6.65
CA MET A 62 -14.95 -4.58 -6.84
C MET A 62 -13.70 -3.78 -6.50
N TYR A 63 -13.03 -4.06 -5.38
CA TYR A 63 -11.75 -3.45 -5.04
C TYR A 63 -10.71 -3.66 -6.14
N LYS A 64 -10.59 -4.92 -6.62
CA LYS A 64 -9.70 -5.24 -7.73
C LYS A 64 -10.03 -4.41 -8.97
N GLY A 65 -11.29 -4.36 -9.36
CA GLY A 65 -11.71 -3.62 -10.56
C GLY A 65 -11.46 -2.10 -10.45
N ILE A 66 -11.66 -1.51 -9.27
CA ILE A 66 -11.34 -0.09 -9.02
C ILE A 66 -9.83 0.14 -9.10
N MET A 67 -9.03 -0.72 -8.46
CA MET A 67 -7.57 -0.60 -8.51
C MET A 67 -7.01 -0.84 -9.92
N ASP A 68 -7.56 -1.79 -10.68
CA ASP A 68 -7.19 -2.00 -12.08
C ASP A 68 -7.50 -0.75 -12.93
N ALA A 69 -8.64 -0.10 -12.68
CA ALA A 69 -8.97 1.16 -13.32
C ALA A 69 -7.97 2.27 -12.93
N CYS A 70 -7.55 2.36 -11.68
CA CYS A 70 -6.54 3.33 -11.26
C CYS A 70 -5.19 3.07 -11.93
N VAL A 71 -4.77 1.81 -12.04
CA VAL A 71 -3.52 1.44 -12.75
C VAL A 71 -3.59 1.79 -14.23
N GLU A 72 -4.73 1.60 -14.90
CA GLU A 72 -4.89 1.99 -16.31
C GLU A 72 -4.71 3.49 -16.53
N TYR A 73 -5.00 4.31 -15.52
CA TYR A 73 -4.82 5.78 -15.56
C TYR A 73 -3.65 6.26 -14.69
N ALA A 74 -2.64 5.41 -14.44
CA ALA A 74 -1.51 5.71 -13.56
C ALA A 74 -0.74 6.99 -13.94
N ASP A 75 -0.66 7.32 -15.22
CA ASP A 75 -0.04 8.57 -15.69
C ASP A 75 -0.78 9.85 -15.23
N SER A 76 -2.03 9.71 -14.80
CA SER A 76 -2.86 10.82 -14.31
C SER A 76 -3.15 10.74 -12.83
N ILE A 77 -2.84 9.62 -12.16
CA ILE A 77 -3.16 9.36 -10.75
C ILE A 77 -1.86 9.31 -9.94
N SER A 78 -1.70 10.23 -9.02
CA SER A 78 -0.52 10.30 -8.16
C SER A 78 -0.65 9.52 -6.85
N ALA A 79 -1.88 9.25 -6.39
CA ALA A 79 -2.11 8.51 -5.14
C ALA A 79 -3.47 7.80 -5.09
N VAL A 80 -3.49 6.66 -4.39
CA VAL A 80 -4.71 6.00 -3.92
C VAL A 80 -4.59 5.79 -2.42
N VAL A 81 -5.49 6.40 -1.65
CA VAL A 81 -5.51 6.37 -0.19
C VAL A 81 -6.76 5.63 0.27
N PHE A 82 -6.59 4.59 1.08
CA PHE A 82 -7.69 3.88 1.73
C PHE A 82 -8.11 4.65 2.99
N TRP A 83 -9.44 4.81 3.19
CA TRP A 83 -9.97 5.65 4.26
C TRP A 83 -10.10 4.91 5.59
N GLY A 84 -9.02 4.34 6.04
CA GLY A 84 -8.87 3.61 7.29
C GLY A 84 -8.15 2.28 7.14
N THR A 85 -7.88 1.62 8.26
CA THR A 85 -7.13 0.36 8.31
C THR A 85 -8.07 -0.83 8.50
N THR A 86 -8.82 -0.86 9.60
CA THR A 86 -9.70 -1.97 9.98
C THR A 86 -11.17 -1.58 9.96
N ASP A 87 -12.04 -2.53 9.68
CA ASP A 87 -13.47 -2.33 9.54
C ASP A 87 -14.09 -1.62 10.76
N ASP A 88 -13.73 -2.02 11.98
CA ASP A 88 -14.26 -1.49 13.23
C ASP A 88 -13.89 -0.03 13.50
N LYS A 89 -12.78 0.46 12.93
CA LYS A 89 -12.31 1.86 13.05
C LYS A 89 -12.83 2.76 11.93
N SER A 90 -13.52 2.20 10.94
CA SER A 90 -14.08 2.98 9.86
C SER A 90 -15.31 3.79 10.33
N TRP A 91 -15.50 4.95 9.74
CA TRP A 91 -16.75 5.72 9.89
C TRP A 91 -17.98 4.99 9.32
N ARG A 92 -17.77 3.97 8.45
CA ARG A 92 -18.78 3.09 7.87
C ARG A 92 -18.71 1.66 8.44
N ALA A 93 -18.20 1.49 9.66
CA ALA A 93 -17.89 0.20 10.29
C ALA A 93 -19.03 -0.84 10.19
N ALA A 94 -20.29 -0.40 10.31
CA ALA A 94 -21.45 -1.28 10.21
C ALA A 94 -21.60 -2.04 8.87
N LYS A 95 -20.79 -1.71 7.87
CA LYS A 95 -20.85 -2.27 6.51
C LYS A 95 -19.49 -2.80 6.03
N SER A 96 -18.59 -3.14 6.94
CA SER A 96 -17.30 -3.79 6.65
C SER A 96 -16.55 -3.22 5.44
N PRO A 97 -16.19 -1.92 5.42
CA PRO A 97 -15.78 -1.21 4.21
C PRO A 97 -14.32 -1.39 3.80
N LEU A 98 -13.44 -1.88 4.69
CA LEU A 98 -12.00 -1.81 4.52
C LEU A 98 -11.34 -3.15 4.16
N LEU A 99 -10.01 -3.16 4.10
CA LEU A 99 -9.22 -4.29 3.64
C LEU A 99 -8.91 -5.29 4.76
N PHE A 100 -9.05 -4.86 6.03
CA PHE A 100 -8.71 -5.67 7.19
C PHE A 100 -9.88 -5.77 8.16
N ASN A 101 -10.01 -6.94 8.78
CA ASN A 101 -10.92 -7.19 9.88
C ASN A 101 -10.49 -6.45 11.16
N GLU A 102 -11.34 -6.46 12.20
CA GLU A 102 -11.06 -5.87 13.52
C GLU A 102 -9.77 -6.42 14.16
N ASP A 103 -9.49 -7.70 13.95
CA ASP A 103 -8.29 -8.39 14.43
C ASP A 103 -7.05 -8.20 13.54
N TYR A 104 -7.14 -7.30 12.56
CA TYR A 104 -6.13 -7.00 11.55
C TYR A 104 -5.84 -8.14 10.57
N THR A 105 -6.61 -9.20 10.55
CA THR A 105 -6.50 -10.21 9.49
C THR A 105 -6.94 -9.60 8.15
N ALA A 106 -6.20 -9.93 7.09
CA ALA A 106 -6.50 -9.43 5.75
C ALA A 106 -7.76 -10.10 5.20
N LYS A 107 -8.62 -9.29 4.58
CA LYS A 107 -9.82 -9.74 3.87
C LYS A 107 -9.49 -10.17 2.44
N PRO A 108 -10.38 -10.91 1.74
CA PRO A 108 -10.21 -11.23 0.32
C PRO A 108 -9.91 -10.01 -0.55
N SER A 109 -10.46 -8.84 -0.19
CA SER A 109 -10.22 -7.56 -0.87
C SER A 109 -8.76 -7.14 -0.87
N PHE A 110 -8.03 -7.39 0.23
CA PHE A 110 -6.60 -7.11 0.30
C PHE A 110 -5.83 -7.95 -0.72
N TYR A 111 -6.03 -9.26 -0.69
CA TYR A 111 -5.34 -10.17 -1.61
C TYR A 111 -5.66 -9.86 -3.07
N ALA A 112 -6.92 -9.53 -3.38
CA ALA A 112 -7.34 -9.19 -4.74
C ALA A 112 -6.65 -7.95 -5.33
N ILE A 113 -6.16 -7.04 -4.49
CA ILE A 113 -5.45 -5.84 -4.97
C ILE A 113 -3.94 -5.99 -5.00
N VAL A 114 -3.35 -6.95 -4.26
CA VAL A 114 -1.89 -7.15 -4.22
C VAL A 114 -1.43 -8.31 -5.09
N GLU A 115 -2.25 -9.35 -5.26
CA GLU A 115 -1.90 -10.51 -6.07
C GLU A 115 -1.73 -10.15 -7.56
N GLY A 116 -0.63 -10.63 -8.14
CA GLY A 116 -0.32 -10.44 -9.56
C GLY A 116 0.02 -9.01 -9.96
N ARG A 117 0.32 -8.13 -9.00
CA ARG A 117 0.89 -6.82 -9.26
C ARG A 117 2.38 -6.85 -8.98
N ASP A 118 3.19 -6.77 -10.02
CA ASP A 118 4.61 -6.51 -9.84
C ASP A 118 4.76 -5.13 -9.17
N PRO A 119 5.65 -4.98 -8.17
CA PRO A 119 5.92 -3.68 -7.60
C PRO A 119 6.40 -2.76 -8.73
N VAL A 120 5.69 -1.65 -8.94
CA VAL A 120 6.20 -0.59 -9.85
C VAL A 120 7.41 0.01 -9.16
N VAL A 121 8.59 -0.53 -9.50
CA VAL A 121 9.85 0.12 -9.14
C VAL A 121 9.91 1.39 -9.97
N THR A 122 9.48 2.50 -9.43
CA THR A 122 9.80 3.82 -9.95
C THR A 122 11.30 4.00 -9.77
N THR A 123 12.07 3.56 -10.76
CA THR A 123 13.48 3.93 -10.89
C THR A 123 13.49 5.42 -11.19
N GLY A 124 13.44 6.23 -10.14
CA GLY A 124 13.86 7.62 -10.22
C GLY A 124 15.33 7.61 -10.62
N THR A 125 15.60 7.86 -11.89
CA THR A 125 16.95 8.01 -12.41
C THR A 125 17.53 9.31 -11.86
N THR A 126 18.09 9.24 -10.65
CA THR A 126 19.05 10.22 -10.19
C THR A 126 20.42 9.63 -10.50
N GLU A 127 20.99 9.98 -11.66
CA GLU A 127 22.40 9.75 -11.92
C GLU A 127 23.22 10.56 -10.92
N THR A 128 23.64 9.89 -9.84
CA THR A 128 24.70 10.39 -8.98
C THR A 128 25.95 9.63 -9.38
N THR A 129 26.82 10.31 -10.13
CA THR A 129 28.20 9.89 -10.36
C THR A 129 28.91 9.82 -9.01
N VAL A 130 29.16 8.61 -8.52
CA VAL A 130 30.02 8.37 -7.36
C VAL A 130 31.43 8.11 -7.86
N GLU A 131 32.31 9.04 -7.57
CA GLU A 131 33.76 8.85 -7.75
C GLU A 131 34.24 7.75 -6.78
N THR A 132 34.95 6.80 -7.35
CA THR A 132 35.58 5.67 -6.66
C THR A 132 36.79 6.16 -5.87
N THR A 133 36.75 6.06 -4.53
CA THR A 133 37.96 6.05 -3.71
C THR A 133 38.06 4.73 -2.97
N THR A 134 39.23 4.14 -3.08
CA THR A 134 39.67 2.79 -2.75
C THR A 134 39.84 2.55 -1.24
N SER A 135 39.49 1.33 -0.84
CA SER A 135 40.11 0.51 0.21
C SER A 135 39.59 0.60 1.65
N ALA A 136 38.76 -0.37 1.99
CA ALA A 136 38.78 -1.04 3.27
C ALA A 136 38.23 -2.47 3.10
N THR A 137 38.87 -3.42 3.77
CA THR A 137 38.66 -4.87 3.72
C THR A 137 37.20 -5.24 4.01
N VAL A 138 36.50 -5.75 3.01
CA VAL A 138 35.09 -6.16 3.13
C VAL A 138 35.07 -7.61 3.57
N THR A 139 34.59 -7.86 4.78
CA THR A 139 33.99 -9.15 5.15
C THR A 139 32.75 -9.36 4.27
N GLU A 140 32.62 -10.53 3.68
CA GLU A 140 31.53 -10.93 2.79
C GLU A 140 30.16 -10.52 3.36
N PRO A 141 29.26 -9.85 2.59
CA PRO A 141 27.94 -9.51 3.09
C PRO A 141 27.08 -10.78 3.18
N VAL A 142 26.57 -11.04 4.36
CA VAL A 142 25.42 -11.93 4.58
C VAL A 142 24.27 -11.39 3.73
N GLY A 143 23.84 -12.11 2.72
CA GLY A 143 22.77 -11.86 1.76
C GLY A 143 22.08 -10.47 1.76
N ASN A 144 21.57 -10.08 0.64
CA ASN A 144 20.97 -8.75 0.43
C ASN A 144 19.81 -8.50 1.41
N VAL A 145 20.12 -8.02 2.63
CA VAL A 145 19.11 -7.71 3.66
C VAL A 145 18.43 -6.42 3.29
N ILE A 146 17.13 -6.49 2.95
CA ILE A 146 16.30 -5.31 2.73
C ILE A 146 15.79 -4.85 4.09
N ARG A 147 16.19 -3.66 4.53
CA ARG A 147 15.71 -3.08 5.79
C ARG A 147 14.20 -2.86 5.72
N GLY A 148 13.49 -3.30 6.73
CA GLY A 148 12.04 -3.25 6.79
C GLY A 148 11.32 -4.47 6.21
N ASP A 149 11.99 -5.33 5.46
CA ASP A 149 11.45 -6.60 4.95
C ASP A 149 11.61 -7.69 6.03
N VAL A 150 10.70 -7.71 6.98
CA VAL A 150 10.75 -8.61 8.14
C VAL A 150 10.15 -9.99 7.87
N ASN A 151 9.37 -10.13 6.79
CA ASN A 151 8.80 -11.40 6.39
C ASN A 151 9.66 -12.14 5.33
N GLU A 152 10.74 -11.52 4.86
CA GLU A 152 11.70 -12.09 3.91
C GLU A 152 11.11 -12.40 2.52
N ASP A 153 10.05 -11.69 2.12
CA ASP A 153 9.43 -11.89 0.81
C ASP A 153 10.09 -11.07 -0.30
N GLY A 154 11.10 -10.26 0.03
CA GLY A 154 11.84 -9.42 -0.91
C GLY A 154 11.14 -8.09 -1.23
N MET A 155 10.03 -7.77 -0.57
CA MET A 155 9.25 -6.56 -0.78
C MET A 155 9.08 -5.78 0.51
N LEU A 156 9.26 -4.46 0.45
CA LEU A 156 8.94 -3.57 1.57
C LEU A 156 7.50 -3.08 1.43
N ASN A 157 6.60 -3.55 2.30
CA ASN A 157 5.18 -3.24 2.20
C ASN A 157 4.45 -3.23 3.56
N GLY A 158 3.12 -3.11 3.54
CA GLY A 158 2.30 -3.03 4.75
C GLY A 158 2.30 -4.32 5.59
N PHE A 159 2.69 -5.46 5.06
CA PHE A 159 2.84 -6.70 5.83
C PHE A 159 4.02 -6.62 6.78
N ASP A 160 5.15 -6.09 6.32
CA ASP A 160 6.32 -5.88 7.17
C ASP A 160 5.98 -4.95 8.33
N LEU A 161 5.27 -3.86 8.03
CA LEU A 161 4.83 -2.92 9.07
C LEU A 161 3.89 -3.59 10.08
N ALA A 162 2.99 -4.48 9.64
CA ALA A 162 2.10 -5.22 10.53
C ALA A 162 2.88 -6.20 11.42
N ILE A 163 3.87 -6.89 10.86
CA ILE A 163 4.74 -7.81 11.62
C ILE A 163 5.62 -7.02 12.60
N MET A 164 6.25 -5.94 12.18
CA MET A 164 7.06 -5.07 13.04
C MET A 164 6.24 -4.53 14.21
N ARG A 165 5.02 -4.06 13.95
CA ARG A 165 4.10 -3.63 15.00
C ARG A 165 3.78 -4.76 15.96
N ASP A 166 3.49 -5.97 15.46
CA ASP A 166 3.20 -7.15 16.28
C ASP A 166 4.40 -7.53 17.16
N MET A 167 5.61 -7.42 16.62
CA MET A 167 6.85 -7.62 17.36
C MET A 167 7.00 -6.59 18.50
N LEU A 168 6.70 -5.32 18.24
CA LEU A 168 6.73 -4.25 19.26
C LEU A 168 5.70 -4.48 20.36
N PHE A 169 4.46 -4.84 20.01
CA PHE A 169 3.39 -5.04 20.99
C PHE A 169 3.51 -6.35 21.78
N LYS A 170 4.14 -7.38 21.21
CA LYS A 170 4.38 -8.65 21.90
C LYS A 170 5.69 -8.67 22.70
N GLU A 171 6.37 -7.52 22.81
CA GLU A 171 7.66 -7.42 23.48
C GLU A 171 8.65 -8.51 23.01
N VAL A 172 8.65 -8.80 21.71
CA VAL A 172 9.64 -9.69 21.11
C VAL A 172 11.01 -9.02 21.28
N ALA A 173 11.80 -9.54 22.21
CA ALA A 173 13.12 -9.01 22.46
C ALA A 173 14.05 -9.35 21.29
N LEU A 174 14.15 -8.45 20.33
CA LEU A 174 15.22 -8.49 19.35
C LEU A 174 16.49 -8.02 20.05
N VAL A 175 17.46 -8.92 20.18
CA VAL A 175 18.76 -8.55 20.73
C VAL A 175 19.50 -7.75 19.65
N PRO A 176 19.95 -6.51 19.97
CA PRO A 176 20.72 -5.72 19.02
C PRO A 176 21.89 -6.50 18.49
N SER A 177 21.98 -6.70 17.19
CA SER A 177 23.05 -7.48 16.55
C SER A 177 23.25 -7.02 15.11
N GLU A 178 24.45 -6.52 14.83
CA GLU A 178 24.85 -6.14 13.47
C GLU A 178 24.96 -7.34 12.51
N THR A 179 24.91 -8.56 13.06
CA THR A 179 25.06 -9.81 12.30
C THR A 179 23.76 -10.62 12.23
N ASP A 180 22.72 -10.26 12.98
CA ASP A 180 21.41 -10.91 12.89
C ASP A 180 20.56 -10.25 11.78
N PRO A 181 20.25 -10.99 10.70
CA PRO A 181 19.48 -10.45 9.61
C PRO A 181 18.07 -9.95 10.04
N ASN A 182 17.45 -10.59 11.03
CA ASN A 182 16.13 -10.20 11.53
C ASN A 182 16.19 -8.86 12.26
N PHE A 183 17.22 -8.64 13.05
CA PHE A 183 17.46 -7.35 13.70
C PHE A 183 17.73 -6.27 12.65
N GLN A 184 18.61 -6.55 11.66
CA GLN A 184 18.93 -5.59 10.60
C GLN A 184 17.70 -5.21 9.75
N ARG A 185 16.76 -6.14 9.53
CA ARG A 185 15.50 -5.85 8.84
C ARG A 185 14.59 -4.95 9.67
N ALA A 186 14.51 -5.19 10.97
CA ALA A 186 13.65 -4.43 11.89
C ALA A 186 14.21 -3.05 12.25
N ASP A 187 15.52 -2.88 12.22
CA ASP A 187 16.22 -1.60 12.46
C ASP A 187 16.19 -0.73 11.19
N MET A 188 15.08 -0.04 10.97
CA MET A 188 14.81 0.74 9.75
C MET A 188 15.77 1.93 9.55
N ASN A 189 16.19 2.57 10.64
CA ASN A 189 17.02 3.78 10.61
C ASN A 189 18.51 3.50 10.82
N ALA A 190 18.89 2.22 11.05
CA ALA A 190 20.26 1.76 11.27
C ALA A 190 20.94 2.38 12.50
N ASP A 191 20.17 2.69 13.56
CA ASP A 191 20.71 3.26 14.80
C ASP A 191 21.09 2.20 15.86
N GLY A 192 20.88 0.91 15.56
CA GLY A 192 21.14 -0.20 16.45
C GLY A 192 20.05 -0.41 17.50
N SER A 193 18.87 0.14 17.28
CA SER A 193 17.72 0.01 18.18
C SER A 193 16.47 -0.39 17.42
N PHE A 194 15.61 -1.18 18.05
CA PHE A 194 14.27 -1.49 17.55
C PHE A 194 13.25 -0.63 18.30
N ASN A 195 12.78 0.46 17.65
CA ASN A 195 11.85 1.40 18.25
C ASN A 195 10.91 2.04 17.18
#